data_82d734b544e4dd0937b40436605ee0c2
#
_entry.id   82d734b544e4dd0937b40436605ee0c2
#
_cell.length_a   1.000
_cell.length_b   1.000
_cell.length_c   1.000
_cell.angle_alpha   90.00
_cell.angle_beta   90.00
_cell.angle_gamma   90.00
#
_symmetry.space_group_name_H-M   'P 1'
#
loop_
_entity.id
_entity.type
_entity.pdbx_description
1 polymer ?
#
loop_
_entity_poly.entity_id
_entity_poly.type
_entity_poly.pdbx_seq_one_letter_code
_entity_poly.pdbx_strand_id
1 'polypeptide(L)'
;MRGPYYGGMQSQSMAMLIALGVGLALACLVLLILVNRGRLTSRSAPRPVDELDPTTEALLESIPMPAVVFGESLRQTYVNPAFVSSEDLVRRVRRQEWFQRALMTALLSGEATSRPASAEYPEDIYVMALPGKKIVAIVIDQTERYRTAAMREDFIANASHELNTPAAAISLLAEAIVKTAKKGSTTEVFSKSLVEEADRLTSLTRDIVRLSEVQEVSSSTDDDRNLQVFDAAQSVEYVVASHLSLADQVGVQIEYLQPISPGPFLVQGNKQWFEVAVGNLVENAIQYSPAGAPISVSVDVADDLVSVHVADQGPGVARELQEQIFQRFYRLDSARTRKAGGTGLGLSIVRNTARHMGGDATVVSQPGEGATFTLSVPATAEPLT
;
A
#
# COMPACT_ATOMS: atom_id res chain seq x y z
N MET A 1 -18.55 16.13 25.83
CA MET A 1 -18.78 16.16 24.37
C MET A 1 -17.88 15.09 23.75
N ARG A 2 -18.42 13.98 23.30
CA ARG A 2 -17.67 12.85 22.74
C ARG A 2 -17.49 13.13 21.23
N GLY A 3 -16.27 13.23 20.77
CA GLY A 3 -15.92 13.50 19.36
C GLY A 3 -15.98 12.24 18.46
N PRO A 4 -16.05 12.40 17.13
CA PRO A 4 -16.37 11.36 16.16
C PRO A 4 -15.11 10.66 15.62
N TYR A 5 -14.33 9.96 16.45
CA TYR A 5 -13.12 9.25 16.03
C TYR A 5 -13.23 7.72 15.93
N TYR A 6 -14.47 7.17 16.06
CA TYR A 6 -14.66 5.71 16.06
C TYR A 6 -15.08 5.08 14.71
N GLY A 7 -15.30 5.87 13.65
CA GLY A 7 -15.80 5.35 12.37
C GLY A 7 -14.78 4.61 11.50
N GLY A 8 -13.50 5.01 11.53
CA GLY A 8 -12.47 4.46 10.63
C GLY A 8 -11.94 3.08 11.05
N MET A 9 -11.88 2.80 12.34
CA MET A 9 -11.39 1.53 12.86
C MET A 9 -12.41 0.37 12.68
N GLN A 10 -13.71 0.68 12.65
CA GLN A 10 -14.76 -0.33 12.42
C GLN A 10 -14.81 -0.80 10.96
N SER A 11 -14.50 0.06 9.97
CA SER A 11 -14.55 -0.32 8.56
C SER A 11 -13.37 -1.23 8.15
N GLN A 12 -12.18 -1.00 8.68
CA GLN A 12 -11.01 -1.87 8.45
C GLN A 12 -11.17 -3.22 9.16
N SER A 13 -11.67 -3.22 10.39
CA SER A 13 -11.98 -4.46 11.12
C SER A 13 -13.09 -5.25 10.44
N MET A 14 -14.07 -4.59 9.84
CA MET A 14 -15.17 -5.23 9.12
C MET A 14 -14.71 -5.80 7.78
N ALA A 15 -13.85 -5.10 7.02
CA ALA A 15 -13.25 -5.62 5.79
C ALA A 15 -12.32 -6.82 6.06
N MET A 16 -11.55 -6.77 7.14
CA MET A 16 -10.70 -7.88 7.58
C MET A 16 -11.54 -9.08 8.08
N LEU A 17 -12.64 -8.82 8.79
CA LEU A 17 -13.60 -9.85 9.21
C LEU A 17 -14.33 -10.49 8.01
N ILE A 18 -14.68 -9.72 6.99
CA ILE A 18 -15.29 -10.21 5.76
C ILE A 18 -14.28 -11.05 4.98
N ALA A 19 -13.03 -10.58 4.81
CA ALA A 19 -11.96 -11.35 4.16
C ALA A 19 -11.63 -12.64 4.93
N LEU A 20 -11.58 -12.57 6.26
CA LEU A 20 -11.40 -13.74 7.12
C LEU A 20 -12.59 -14.70 7.05
N GLY A 21 -13.83 -14.17 6.99
CA GLY A 21 -15.05 -14.94 6.82
C GLY A 21 -15.11 -15.64 5.48
N VAL A 22 -14.70 -14.96 4.40
CA VAL A 22 -14.60 -15.55 3.04
C VAL A 22 -13.51 -16.62 3.00
N GLY A 23 -12.34 -16.36 3.58
CA GLY A 23 -11.26 -17.34 3.69
C GLY A 23 -11.68 -18.56 4.51
N LEU A 24 -12.39 -18.35 5.62
CA LEU A 24 -12.89 -19.42 6.47
C LEU A 24 -13.99 -20.24 5.76
N ALA A 25 -14.91 -19.58 5.05
CA ALA A 25 -15.96 -20.25 4.25
C ALA A 25 -15.35 -21.07 3.11
N LEU A 26 -14.33 -20.54 2.43
CA LEU A 26 -13.56 -21.25 1.41
C LEU A 26 -12.79 -22.43 2.01
N ALA A 27 -12.14 -22.25 3.16
CA ALA A 27 -11.44 -23.31 3.89
C ALA A 27 -12.41 -24.40 4.37
N CYS A 28 -13.60 -24.03 4.87
CA CYS A 28 -14.66 -24.96 5.24
C CYS A 28 -15.19 -25.73 4.02
N LEU A 29 -15.35 -25.05 2.88
CA LEU A 29 -15.77 -25.69 1.63
C LEU A 29 -14.71 -26.69 1.15
N VAL A 30 -13.43 -26.33 1.18
CA VAL A 30 -12.31 -27.21 0.83
C VAL A 30 -12.22 -28.38 1.81
N LEU A 31 -12.36 -28.14 3.11
CA LEU A 31 -12.34 -29.19 4.13
C LEU A 31 -13.53 -30.16 3.95
N LEU A 32 -14.71 -29.63 3.63
CA LEU A 32 -15.89 -30.46 3.36
C LEU A 32 -15.73 -31.30 2.10
N ILE A 33 -15.12 -30.76 1.04
CA ILE A 33 -14.77 -31.49 -0.19
C ILE A 33 -13.76 -32.59 0.13
N LEU A 34 -12.75 -32.33 0.99
CA LEU A 34 -11.76 -33.33 1.41
C LEU A 34 -12.37 -34.41 2.31
N VAL A 35 -13.24 -34.04 3.24
CA VAL A 35 -13.95 -34.99 4.13
C VAL A 35 -14.94 -35.85 3.32
N ASN A 36 -15.61 -35.27 2.33
CA ASN A 36 -16.54 -36.03 1.45
C ASN A 36 -15.81 -36.96 0.48
N ARG A 37 -14.57 -36.61 0.05
CA ARG A 37 -13.69 -37.55 -0.68
C ARG A 37 -13.37 -38.81 0.14
N GLY A 38 -13.27 -38.70 1.47
CA GLY A 38 -13.03 -39.85 2.38
C GLY A 38 -14.28 -40.71 2.65
N ARG A 39 -15.48 -40.21 2.39
CA ARG A 39 -16.76 -40.93 2.62
C ARG A 39 -17.34 -41.64 1.40
N LEU A 40 -16.71 -41.56 0.23
CA LEU A 40 -17.20 -42.16 -1.04
C LEU A 40 -17.02 -43.69 -1.14
N THR A 41 -16.85 -44.38 -0.03
CA THR A 41 -16.90 -45.89 -0.03
C THR A 41 -18.24 -46.47 0.39
N SER A 42 -19.27 -45.67 0.63
CA SER A 42 -20.62 -46.16 0.93
C SER A 42 -21.46 -46.18 -0.34
N ARG A 43 -21.86 -47.38 -0.77
CA ARG A 43 -22.78 -47.63 -1.87
C ARG A 43 -24.15 -47.00 -1.59
N SER A 44 -24.42 -45.84 -2.15
CA SER A 44 -25.74 -45.23 -2.27
C SER A 44 -26.22 -45.43 -3.72
N ALA A 45 -27.54 -45.56 -3.92
CA ALA A 45 -28.17 -45.71 -5.25
C ALA A 45 -27.73 -44.58 -6.20
N PRO A 46 -27.63 -44.83 -7.53
CA PRO A 46 -27.22 -43.80 -8.49
C PRO A 46 -28.25 -42.67 -8.50
N ARG A 47 -27.83 -41.50 -7.99
CA ARG A 47 -28.59 -40.26 -8.13
C ARG A 47 -28.48 -39.73 -9.58
N PRO A 48 -29.45 -38.95 -10.08
CA PRO A 48 -29.34 -38.27 -11.35
C PRO A 48 -28.04 -37.46 -11.39
N VAL A 49 -27.34 -37.53 -12.51
CA VAL A 49 -25.97 -36.94 -12.68
C VAL A 49 -25.94 -35.40 -12.47
N ASP A 50 -27.10 -34.74 -12.51
CA ASP A 50 -27.21 -33.28 -12.41
C ASP A 50 -27.59 -32.75 -11.02
N GLU A 51 -27.99 -33.60 -10.04
CA GLU A 51 -28.32 -33.11 -8.69
C GLU A 51 -27.08 -32.89 -7.83
N LEU A 52 -27.01 -31.71 -7.15
CA LEU A 52 -25.98 -31.41 -6.14
C LEU A 52 -26.24 -32.31 -4.90
N ASP A 53 -25.15 -32.60 -4.18
CA ASP A 53 -25.30 -33.18 -2.85
C ASP A 53 -25.97 -32.15 -1.94
N PRO A 54 -27.00 -32.55 -1.14
CA PRO A 54 -27.76 -31.64 -0.29
C PRO A 54 -26.90 -30.79 0.66
N THR A 55 -25.74 -31.30 1.11
CA THR A 55 -24.82 -30.58 1.97
C THR A 55 -24.12 -29.47 1.18
N THR A 56 -23.72 -29.75 -0.07
CA THR A 56 -23.09 -28.75 -0.96
C THR A 56 -24.10 -27.67 -1.35
N GLU A 57 -25.35 -28.06 -1.63
CA GLU A 57 -26.43 -27.13 -1.94
C GLU A 57 -26.72 -26.18 -0.78
N ALA A 58 -26.94 -26.70 0.44
CA ALA A 58 -27.19 -25.92 1.63
C ALA A 58 -26.02 -24.96 1.95
N LEU A 59 -24.79 -25.36 1.65
CA LEU A 59 -23.60 -24.53 1.83
C LEU A 59 -23.57 -23.38 0.83
N LEU A 60 -23.87 -23.64 -0.43
CA LEU A 60 -23.94 -22.62 -1.48
C LEU A 60 -25.09 -21.63 -1.23
N GLU A 61 -26.22 -22.10 -0.70
CA GLU A 61 -27.33 -21.22 -0.29
C GLU A 61 -26.97 -20.25 0.84
N SER A 62 -26.09 -20.68 1.75
CA SER A 62 -25.65 -19.84 2.89
C SER A 62 -24.63 -18.78 2.49
N ILE A 63 -24.00 -18.88 1.32
CA ILE A 63 -22.97 -17.94 0.86
C ILE A 63 -23.63 -16.66 0.33
N PRO A 64 -23.29 -15.47 0.88
CA PRO A 64 -23.88 -14.19 0.45
C PRO A 64 -23.30 -13.67 -0.88
N MET A 65 -22.53 -14.47 -1.58
CA MET A 65 -21.90 -14.13 -2.86
C MET A 65 -22.51 -14.94 -3.99
N PRO A 66 -22.64 -14.37 -5.21
CA PRO A 66 -23.10 -15.11 -6.39
C PRO A 66 -22.29 -16.37 -6.64
N ALA A 67 -22.94 -17.51 -6.60
CA ALA A 67 -22.35 -18.81 -6.89
C ALA A 67 -23.16 -19.53 -7.97
N VAL A 68 -22.45 -20.09 -8.95
CA VAL A 68 -23.04 -20.84 -10.05
C VAL A 68 -22.33 -22.18 -10.20
N VAL A 69 -23.09 -23.24 -10.39
CA VAL A 69 -22.54 -24.56 -10.65
C VAL A 69 -22.79 -24.96 -12.10
N PHE A 70 -21.76 -25.52 -12.70
CA PHE A 70 -21.77 -26.05 -14.05
C PHE A 70 -21.61 -27.57 -14.00
N GLY A 71 -22.34 -28.26 -14.85
CA GLY A 71 -22.17 -29.70 -15.07
C GLY A 71 -21.03 -30.02 -16.05
N GLU A 72 -20.83 -31.31 -16.37
CA GLU A 72 -19.78 -31.79 -17.29
C GLU A 72 -19.86 -31.14 -18.70
N SER A 73 -21.08 -30.80 -19.15
CA SER A 73 -21.31 -30.11 -20.43
C SER A 73 -21.05 -28.57 -20.36
N LEU A 74 -20.56 -28.07 -19.26
CA LEU A 74 -20.42 -26.64 -18.96
C LEU A 74 -21.74 -25.86 -19.04
N ARG A 75 -22.88 -26.56 -18.93
CA ARG A 75 -24.19 -25.94 -18.75
C ARG A 75 -24.39 -25.64 -17.27
N GLN A 76 -25.04 -24.54 -17.01
CA GLN A 76 -25.44 -24.13 -15.66
C GLN A 76 -26.49 -25.13 -15.13
N THR A 77 -26.21 -25.75 -13.99
CA THR A 77 -27.09 -26.73 -13.33
C THR A 77 -27.70 -26.20 -12.03
N TYR A 78 -27.01 -25.23 -11.37
CA TYR A 78 -27.48 -24.64 -10.13
C TYR A 78 -27.01 -23.20 -9.99
N VAL A 79 -27.79 -22.36 -9.30
CA VAL A 79 -27.45 -21.02 -8.85
C VAL A 79 -27.96 -20.79 -7.44
N ASN A 80 -27.22 -20.08 -6.62
CA ASN A 80 -27.67 -19.71 -5.28
C ASN A 80 -28.55 -18.44 -5.31
N PRO A 81 -29.24 -18.09 -4.19
CA PRO A 81 -30.08 -16.90 -4.11
C PRO A 81 -29.34 -15.59 -4.41
N ALA A 82 -28.06 -15.47 -4.01
CA ALA A 82 -27.25 -14.28 -4.26
C ALA A 82 -26.97 -14.07 -5.77
N PHE A 83 -26.95 -15.13 -6.56
CA PHE A 83 -26.81 -15.05 -8.02
C PHE A 83 -27.99 -14.32 -8.67
N VAL A 84 -29.20 -14.55 -8.21
CA VAL A 84 -30.44 -13.99 -8.82
C VAL A 84 -30.39 -12.45 -8.78
N SER A 85 -29.88 -11.88 -7.71
CA SER A 85 -29.69 -10.42 -7.58
C SER A 85 -28.48 -9.87 -8.33
N SER A 86 -27.62 -10.72 -8.88
CA SER A 86 -26.35 -10.37 -9.52
C SER A 86 -26.18 -10.98 -10.92
N GLU A 87 -27.28 -11.31 -11.61
CA GLU A 87 -27.27 -12.00 -12.90
C GLU A 87 -26.45 -11.28 -13.97
N ASP A 88 -26.53 -9.93 -14.02
CA ASP A 88 -25.79 -9.13 -14.99
C ASP A 88 -24.28 -9.19 -14.75
N LEU A 89 -23.83 -9.20 -13.50
CA LEU A 89 -22.44 -9.39 -13.12
C LEU A 89 -21.90 -10.72 -13.66
N VAL A 90 -22.57 -11.80 -13.34
CA VAL A 90 -22.13 -13.14 -13.76
C VAL A 90 -22.21 -13.28 -15.29
N ARG A 91 -23.18 -12.64 -15.94
CA ARG A 91 -23.27 -12.61 -17.41
C ARG A 91 -22.06 -11.90 -18.04
N ARG A 92 -21.55 -10.83 -17.45
CA ARG A 92 -20.31 -10.16 -17.88
C ARG A 92 -19.10 -11.07 -17.72
N VAL A 93 -18.95 -11.68 -16.53
CA VAL A 93 -17.85 -12.60 -16.22
C VAL A 93 -17.83 -13.79 -17.18
N ARG A 94 -18.99 -14.38 -17.49
CA ARG A 94 -19.09 -15.53 -18.40
C ARG A 94 -18.62 -15.24 -19.82
N ARG A 95 -18.59 -13.99 -20.27
CA ARG A 95 -18.11 -13.61 -21.61
C ARG A 95 -16.59 -13.47 -21.66
N GLN A 96 -15.90 -13.46 -20.54
CA GLN A 96 -14.46 -13.29 -20.47
C GLN A 96 -13.76 -14.59 -20.87
N GLU A 97 -12.76 -14.48 -21.71
CA GLU A 97 -11.98 -15.63 -22.20
C GLU A 97 -11.29 -16.39 -21.08
N TRP A 98 -10.75 -15.65 -20.08
CA TRP A 98 -10.14 -16.23 -18.90
C TRP A 98 -11.11 -17.17 -18.15
N PHE A 99 -12.37 -16.76 -17.97
CA PHE A 99 -13.38 -17.55 -17.26
C PHE A 99 -13.68 -18.87 -17.97
N GLN A 100 -13.78 -18.83 -19.29
CA GLN A 100 -13.99 -20.06 -20.08
C GLN A 100 -12.80 -21.03 -19.94
N ARG A 101 -11.59 -20.51 -19.97
CA ARG A 101 -10.37 -21.32 -19.73
C ARG A 101 -10.34 -21.89 -18.32
N ALA A 102 -10.67 -21.11 -17.30
CA ALA A 102 -10.71 -21.56 -15.90
C ALA A 102 -11.72 -22.69 -15.69
N LEU A 103 -12.92 -22.60 -16.29
CA LEU A 103 -13.92 -23.70 -16.27
C LEU A 103 -13.37 -24.99 -16.90
N MET A 104 -12.70 -24.87 -18.06
CA MET A 104 -12.10 -26.04 -18.72
C MET A 104 -10.97 -26.65 -17.91
N THR A 105 -10.11 -25.83 -17.30
CA THR A 105 -9.03 -26.30 -16.42
C THR A 105 -9.60 -27.05 -15.22
N ALA A 106 -10.58 -26.48 -14.53
CA ALA A 106 -11.22 -27.11 -13.38
C ALA A 106 -11.91 -28.45 -13.77
N LEU A 107 -12.51 -28.52 -14.96
CA LEU A 107 -13.15 -29.75 -15.45
C LEU A 107 -12.14 -30.85 -15.77
N LEU A 108 -11.02 -30.52 -16.42
CA LEU A 108 -10.07 -31.51 -16.95
C LEU A 108 -9.03 -31.93 -15.91
N SER A 109 -8.47 -30.99 -15.17
CA SER A 109 -7.41 -31.27 -14.19
C SER A 109 -7.91 -31.35 -12.75
N GLY A 110 -9.09 -30.79 -12.45
CA GLY A 110 -9.62 -30.66 -11.10
C GLY A 110 -8.94 -29.55 -10.29
N GLU A 111 -8.09 -28.74 -10.93
CA GLU A 111 -7.37 -27.64 -10.27
C GLU A 111 -8.29 -26.44 -10.05
N ALA A 112 -8.19 -25.86 -8.85
CA ALA A 112 -8.84 -24.59 -8.56
C ALA A 112 -8.07 -23.46 -9.20
N THR A 113 -8.80 -22.51 -9.77
CA THR A 113 -8.23 -21.30 -10.38
C THR A 113 -8.92 -20.07 -9.81
N SER A 114 -8.17 -19.01 -9.55
CA SER A 114 -8.73 -17.74 -9.11
C SER A 114 -8.17 -16.59 -9.93
N ARG A 115 -8.95 -15.54 -10.08
CA ARG A 115 -8.51 -14.25 -10.58
C ARG A 115 -8.94 -13.18 -9.58
N PRO A 116 -7.99 -12.50 -8.95
CA PRO A 116 -8.28 -11.37 -8.09
C PRO A 116 -8.85 -10.19 -8.92
N ALA A 117 -9.63 -9.35 -8.27
CA ALA A 117 -10.17 -8.14 -8.86
C ALA A 117 -9.05 -7.15 -9.22
N SER A 118 -9.27 -6.41 -10.31
CA SER A 118 -8.41 -5.33 -10.77
C SER A 118 -9.24 -4.12 -11.20
N ALA A 119 -8.59 -3.00 -11.50
CA ALA A 119 -9.29 -1.81 -12.01
C ALA A 119 -10.04 -2.08 -13.32
N GLU A 120 -9.49 -2.93 -14.19
CA GLU A 120 -10.10 -3.33 -15.46
C GLU A 120 -11.21 -4.38 -15.28
N TYR A 121 -11.02 -5.27 -14.31
CA TYR A 121 -11.95 -6.37 -14.00
C TYR A 121 -12.27 -6.37 -12.50
N PRO A 122 -13.23 -5.56 -12.05
CA PRO A 122 -13.48 -5.34 -10.63
C PRO A 122 -14.20 -6.49 -9.93
N GLU A 123 -13.97 -7.74 -10.38
CA GLU A 123 -14.55 -8.93 -9.80
C GLU A 123 -13.47 -9.93 -9.36
N ASP A 124 -13.50 -10.35 -8.09
CA ASP A 124 -12.77 -11.54 -7.67
C ASP A 124 -13.55 -12.78 -8.15
N ILE A 125 -12.88 -13.67 -8.85
CA ILE A 125 -13.50 -14.88 -9.39
C ILE A 125 -12.74 -16.10 -8.89
N TYR A 126 -13.48 -17.05 -8.34
CA TYR A 126 -12.96 -18.33 -7.89
C TYR A 126 -13.67 -19.45 -8.65
N VAL A 127 -12.91 -20.35 -9.27
CA VAL A 127 -13.41 -21.50 -10.02
C VAL A 127 -12.82 -22.78 -9.44
N MET A 128 -13.65 -23.71 -8.99
CA MET A 128 -13.22 -24.92 -8.31
C MET A 128 -14.00 -26.14 -8.81
N ALA A 129 -13.31 -27.28 -8.91
CA ALA A 129 -13.98 -28.55 -9.20
C ALA A 129 -14.70 -29.08 -7.97
N LEU A 130 -15.92 -29.59 -8.20
CA LEU A 130 -16.74 -30.34 -7.23
C LEU A 130 -16.76 -31.83 -7.58
N PRO A 131 -17.11 -32.71 -6.62
CA PRO A 131 -17.33 -34.11 -6.92
C PRO A 131 -18.40 -34.30 -8.00
N GLY A 132 -18.27 -35.38 -8.83
CA GLY A 132 -19.21 -35.71 -9.89
C GLY A 132 -19.04 -34.86 -11.16
N LYS A 133 -17.80 -34.41 -11.45
CA LYS A 133 -17.48 -33.62 -12.65
C LYS A 133 -18.28 -32.29 -12.73
N LYS A 134 -18.51 -31.68 -11.60
CA LYS A 134 -19.15 -30.39 -11.48
C LYS A 134 -18.11 -29.31 -11.15
N ILE A 135 -18.43 -28.09 -11.48
CA ILE A 135 -17.57 -26.93 -11.24
C ILE A 135 -18.40 -25.85 -10.56
N VAL A 136 -17.92 -25.29 -9.48
CA VAL A 136 -18.50 -24.08 -8.89
C VAL A 136 -17.66 -22.88 -9.26
N ALA A 137 -18.32 -21.79 -9.64
CA ALA A 137 -17.72 -20.48 -9.77
C ALA A 137 -18.41 -19.52 -8.78
N ILE A 138 -17.59 -18.80 -8.02
CA ILE A 138 -18.02 -17.77 -7.07
C ILE A 138 -17.48 -16.45 -7.59
N VAL A 139 -18.33 -15.43 -7.63
CA VAL A 139 -17.99 -14.09 -8.11
C VAL A 139 -18.24 -13.07 -7.00
N ILE A 140 -17.25 -12.25 -6.70
CA ILE A 140 -17.36 -11.20 -5.70
C ILE A 140 -17.23 -9.86 -6.41
N ASP A 141 -18.25 -9.02 -6.34
CA ASP A 141 -18.26 -7.69 -6.95
C ASP A 141 -17.47 -6.71 -6.07
N GLN A 142 -16.41 -6.14 -6.61
CA GLN A 142 -15.58 -5.10 -5.99
C GLN A 142 -15.77 -3.73 -6.68
N THR A 143 -16.77 -3.61 -7.58
CA THR A 143 -16.96 -2.40 -8.40
C THR A 143 -17.08 -1.14 -7.56
N GLU A 144 -17.86 -1.17 -6.47
CA GLU A 144 -18.02 -0.02 -5.58
C GLU A 144 -16.71 0.36 -4.87
N ARG A 145 -15.90 -0.64 -4.51
CA ARG A 145 -14.59 -0.41 -3.92
C ARG A 145 -13.65 0.29 -4.88
N TYR A 146 -13.54 -0.20 -6.12
CA TYR A 146 -12.71 0.41 -7.16
C TYR A 146 -13.22 1.80 -7.56
N ARG A 147 -14.55 1.99 -7.67
CA ARG A 147 -15.13 3.32 -7.93
C ARG A 147 -14.81 4.32 -6.83
N THR A 148 -14.96 3.92 -5.58
CA THR A 148 -14.66 4.79 -4.43
C THR A 148 -13.18 5.13 -4.37
N ALA A 149 -12.31 4.16 -4.64
CA ALA A 149 -10.87 4.38 -4.74
C ALA A 149 -10.55 5.39 -5.86
N ALA A 150 -11.02 5.16 -7.09
CA ALA A 150 -10.79 6.04 -8.23
C ALA A 150 -11.33 7.47 -7.99
N MET A 151 -12.54 7.62 -7.43
CA MET A 151 -13.08 8.94 -7.08
C MET A 151 -12.21 9.66 -6.04
N ARG A 152 -11.63 8.92 -5.10
CA ARG A 152 -10.74 9.48 -4.08
C ARG A 152 -9.41 9.91 -4.68
N GLU A 153 -8.85 9.14 -5.63
CA GLU A 153 -7.66 9.52 -6.41
C GLU A 153 -7.87 10.81 -7.18
N ASP A 154 -8.90 10.83 -8.02
CA ASP A 154 -9.25 11.99 -8.81
C ASP A 154 -9.46 13.23 -7.92
N PHE A 155 -10.13 13.07 -6.78
CA PHE A 155 -10.35 14.16 -5.84
C PHE A 155 -9.02 14.68 -5.27
N ILE A 156 -8.11 13.81 -4.86
CA ILE A 156 -6.83 14.19 -4.25
C ILE A 156 -5.91 14.82 -5.32
N ALA A 157 -5.82 14.22 -6.52
CA ALA A 157 -5.04 14.76 -7.62
C ALA A 157 -5.54 16.17 -8.03
N ASN A 158 -6.85 16.34 -8.19
CA ASN A 158 -7.45 17.61 -8.53
C ASN A 158 -7.30 18.65 -7.41
N ALA A 159 -7.56 18.26 -6.14
CA ALA A 159 -7.38 19.15 -5.00
C ALA A 159 -5.92 19.63 -4.88
N SER A 160 -4.97 18.76 -5.15
CA SER A 160 -3.55 19.09 -5.14
C SER A 160 -3.18 20.09 -6.24
N HIS A 161 -3.70 19.89 -7.44
CA HIS A 161 -3.47 20.82 -8.54
C HIS A 161 -4.09 22.19 -8.27
N GLU A 162 -5.32 22.20 -7.74
CA GLU A 162 -6.05 23.42 -7.36
C GLU A 162 -5.42 24.17 -6.18
N LEU A 163 -4.72 23.46 -5.27
CA LEU A 163 -4.00 24.07 -4.14
C LEU A 163 -2.60 24.57 -4.53
N ASN A 164 -1.89 23.87 -5.40
CA ASN A 164 -0.53 24.28 -5.83
C ASN A 164 -0.54 25.60 -6.60
N THR A 165 -1.56 25.87 -7.40
CA THR A 165 -1.69 27.08 -8.20
C THR A 165 -1.77 28.35 -7.33
N PRO A 166 -2.68 28.47 -6.35
CA PRO A 166 -2.75 29.65 -5.48
C PRO A 166 -1.51 29.74 -4.55
N ALA A 167 -0.96 28.62 -4.09
CA ALA A 167 0.26 28.61 -3.28
C ALA A 167 1.43 29.24 -4.05
N ALA A 168 1.63 28.83 -5.31
CA ALA A 168 2.66 29.41 -6.18
C ALA A 168 2.42 30.93 -6.43
N ALA A 169 1.17 31.34 -6.61
CA ALA A 169 0.83 32.76 -6.77
C ALA A 169 1.13 33.58 -5.49
N ILE A 170 0.81 33.02 -4.31
CA ILE A 170 1.10 33.63 -3.01
C ILE A 170 2.61 33.77 -2.81
N SER A 171 3.40 32.71 -3.10
CA SER A 171 4.86 32.76 -3.05
C SER A 171 5.43 33.87 -3.93
N LEU A 172 4.97 33.94 -5.18
CA LEU A 172 5.45 34.91 -6.15
C LEU A 172 5.15 36.35 -5.69
N LEU A 173 3.94 36.61 -5.18
CA LEU A 173 3.56 37.92 -4.65
C LEU A 173 4.36 38.29 -3.40
N ALA A 174 4.56 37.32 -2.50
CA ALA A 174 5.35 37.53 -1.30
C ALA A 174 6.82 37.85 -1.61
N GLU A 175 7.42 37.10 -2.59
CA GLU A 175 8.77 37.39 -3.07
C GLU A 175 8.89 38.80 -3.69
N ALA A 176 7.89 39.22 -4.45
CA ALA A 176 7.87 40.58 -5.03
C ALA A 176 7.85 41.64 -3.93
N ILE A 177 7.09 41.41 -2.86
CA ILE A 177 7.08 42.32 -1.70
C ILE A 177 8.41 42.29 -0.96
N VAL A 178 9.01 41.12 -0.75
CA VAL A 178 10.34 41.01 -0.11
C VAL A 178 11.40 41.83 -0.87
N LYS A 179 11.42 41.73 -2.23
CA LYS A 179 12.35 42.44 -3.11
C LYS A 179 12.19 43.96 -3.07
N THR A 180 10.99 44.47 -2.80
CA THR A 180 10.65 45.87 -2.79
C THR A 180 10.59 46.49 -1.37
N ALA A 181 10.50 45.66 -0.34
CA ALA A 181 10.39 46.06 1.03
C ALA A 181 11.73 46.69 1.54
N LYS A 182 11.61 47.69 2.40
CA LYS A 182 12.75 48.29 3.07
C LYS A 182 13.38 47.28 4.01
N LYS A 183 14.70 47.06 3.91
CA LYS A 183 15.43 46.08 4.71
C LYS A 183 15.19 46.34 6.23
N GLY A 184 14.80 45.28 6.94
CA GLY A 184 14.41 45.33 8.36
C GLY A 184 12.99 45.84 8.62
N SER A 185 12.18 46.13 7.60
CA SER A 185 10.77 46.54 7.76
C SER A 185 9.86 45.36 8.17
N THR A 186 8.78 45.69 8.87
CA THR A 186 7.74 44.72 9.21
C THR A 186 7.17 44.02 7.95
N THR A 187 7.11 44.72 6.82
CA THR A 187 6.69 44.20 5.53
C THR A 187 7.63 43.09 5.03
N GLU A 188 8.95 43.29 5.15
CA GLU A 188 9.91 42.23 4.77
C GLU A 188 9.74 41.00 5.62
N VAL A 189 9.56 41.15 6.94
CA VAL A 189 9.35 40.03 7.87
C VAL A 189 8.08 39.25 7.53
N PHE A 190 6.94 39.91 7.34
CA PHE A 190 5.68 39.28 7.01
C PHE A 190 5.72 38.60 5.63
N SER A 191 6.37 39.23 4.66
CA SER A 191 6.48 38.63 3.31
C SER A 191 7.34 37.38 3.31
N LYS A 192 8.43 37.33 4.09
CA LYS A 192 9.22 36.09 4.27
C LYS A 192 8.38 34.97 4.90
N SER A 193 7.64 35.30 5.96
CA SER A 193 6.73 34.32 6.58
C SER A 193 5.66 33.82 5.62
N LEU A 194 5.20 34.67 4.68
CA LEU A 194 4.23 34.28 3.68
C LEU A 194 4.82 33.31 2.64
N VAL A 195 6.09 33.53 2.21
CA VAL A 195 6.81 32.58 1.34
C VAL A 195 6.96 31.24 2.03
N GLU A 196 7.44 31.25 3.29
CA GLU A 196 7.60 30.01 4.07
C GLU A 196 6.30 29.20 4.20
N GLU A 197 5.16 29.88 4.43
CA GLU A 197 3.87 29.21 4.57
C GLU A 197 3.33 28.67 3.23
N ALA A 198 3.57 29.40 2.13
CA ALA A 198 3.21 28.93 0.79
C ALA A 198 4.04 27.72 0.35
N ASP A 199 5.34 27.72 0.64
CA ASP A 199 6.22 26.57 0.39
C ASP A 199 5.79 25.35 1.22
N ARG A 200 5.40 25.59 2.47
CA ARG A 200 4.83 24.55 3.32
C ARG A 200 3.54 23.96 2.77
N LEU A 201 2.63 24.82 2.27
CA LEU A 201 1.37 24.36 1.65
C LEU A 201 1.64 23.50 0.40
N THR A 202 2.58 23.95 -0.42
CA THR A 202 3.01 23.19 -1.62
C THR A 202 3.61 21.83 -1.26
N SER A 203 4.44 21.76 -0.22
CA SER A 203 4.99 20.50 0.27
C SER A 203 3.91 19.57 0.81
N LEU A 204 2.98 20.09 1.62
CA LEU A 204 1.88 19.33 2.20
C LEU A 204 0.96 18.75 1.11
N THR A 205 0.69 19.52 0.07
CA THR A 205 -0.12 19.07 -1.07
C THR A 205 0.58 17.91 -1.81
N ARG A 206 1.88 18.05 -2.04
CA ARG A 206 2.69 17.02 -2.69
C ARG A 206 2.75 15.73 -1.88
N ASP A 207 2.87 15.84 -0.56
CA ASP A 207 2.89 14.68 0.35
C ASP A 207 1.53 13.97 0.40
N ILE A 208 0.42 14.71 0.33
CA ILE A 208 -0.93 14.12 0.26
C ILE A 208 -1.11 13.30 -1.02
N VAL A 209 -0.65 13.80 -2.18
CA VAL A 209 -0.69 13.05 -3.45
C VAL A 209 0.12 11.77 -3.32
N ARG A 210 1.38 11.86 -2.89
CA ARG A 210 2.28 10.70 -2.73
C ARG A 210 1.71 9.67 -1.77
N LEU A 211 1.09 10.11 -0.67
CA LEU A 211 0.47 9.21 0.30
C LEU A 211 -0.76 8.50 -0.31
N SER A 212 -1.51 9.19 -1.18
CA SER A 212 -2.63 8.59 -1.91
C SER A 212 -2.16 7.52 -2.89
N GLU A 213 -1.15 7.84 -3.70
CA GLU A 213 -0.55 6.91 -4.67
C GLU A 213 -0.07 5.62 -3.99
N VAL A 214 0.67 5.74 -2.86
CA VAL A 214 1.18 4.58 -2.11
C VAL A 214 0.05 3.75 -1.45
N GLN A 215 -1.11 4.35 -1.11
CA GLN A 215 -2.22 3.63 -0.47
C GLN A 215 -3.07 2.79 -1.42
N GLU A 216 -3.14 3.14 -2.67
CA GLU A 216 -4.00 2.49 -3.65
C GLU A 216 -3.47 1.16 -4.13
N VAL A 217 -2.16 1.01 -4.19
CA VAL A 217 -1.49 -0.26 -4.52
C VAL A 217 -1.84 -1.38 -3.54
N SER A 218 -2.20 -1.09 -2.31
CA SER A 218 -2.73 -2.11 -1.37
C SER A 218 -4.06 -2.72 -1.80
N SER A 219 -4.73 -2.17 -2.79
CA SER A 219 -6.07 -2.60 -3.21
C SER A 219 -6.16 -3.13 -4.64
N SER A 220 -5.13 -2.99 -5.47
CA SER A 220 -5.13 -3.45 -6.86
C SER A 220 -3.98 -4.43 -7.13
N THR A 221 -4.33 -5.61 -7.59
CA THR A 221 -3.38 -6.62 -8.13
C THR A 221 -2.82 -6.24 -9.51
N ASP A 222 -3.14 -5.04 -10.00
CA ASP A 222 -2.78 -4.57 -11.34
C ASP A 222 -1.47 -3.75 -11.37
N ASP A 223 -0.80 -3.57 -10.22
CA ASP A 223 0.42 -2.76 -10.13
C ASP A 223 1.72 -3.50 -10.47
N ASP A 224 1.62 -4.65 -11.10
CA ASP A 224 2.77 -5.34 -11.72
C ASP A 224 3.49 -4.48 -12.80
N ARG A 225 2.86 -3.40 -13.27
CA ARG A 225 3.40 -2.57 -14.36
C ARG A 225 4.60 -1.70 -13.95
N ASN A 226 4.77 -1.42 -12.65
CA ASN A 226 5.87 -0.61 -12.13
C ASN A 226 6.79 -1.36 -11.15
N LEU A 227 6.54 -2.65 -10.93
CA LEU A 227 7.44 -3.48 -10.14
C LEU A 227 8.69 -3.79 -10.96
N GLN A 228 9.84 -3.37 -10.45
CA GLN A 228 11.13 -3.67 -11.07
C GLN A 228 12.10 -4.19 -10.01
N VAL A 229 13.05 -4.96 -10.46
CA VAL A 229 14.22 -5.32 -9.64
C VAL A 229 15.26 -4.23 -9.82
N PHE A 230 15.75 -3.67 -8.72
CA PHE A 230 16.76 -2.62 -8.75
C PHE A 230 17.75 -2.77 -7.57
N ASP A 231 18.90 -2.14 -7.72
CA ASP A 231 19.91 -2.10 -6.65
C ASP A 231 19.59 -0.97 -5.67
N ALA A 232 19.26 -1.33 -4.43
CA ALA A 232 18.93 -0.39 -3.37
C ALA A 232 20.12 0.51 -3.01
N ALA A 233 21.36 0.01 -3.02
CA ALA A 233 22.54 0.80 -2.72
C ALA A 233 22.75 1.92 -3.76
N GLN A 234 22.57 1.64 -5.05
CA GLN A 234 22.63 2.66 -6.10
C GLN A 234 21.53 3.73 -5.92
N SER A 235 20.31 3.30 -5.57
CA SER A 235 19.21 4.24 -5.31
C SER A 235 19.49 5.13 -4.11
N VAL A 236 20.04 4.58 -3.01
CA VAL A 236 20.44 5.34 -1.82
C VAL A 236 21.55 6.33 -2.15
N GLU A 237 22.59 5.91 -2.89
CA GLU A 237 23.68 6.81 -3.32
C GLU A 237 23.15 7.99 -4.15
N TYR A 238 22.24 7.72 -5.09
CA TYR A 238 21.57 8.76 -5.88
C TYR A 238 20.78 9.75 -5.00
N VAL A 239 20.01 9.24 -4.03
CA VAL A 239 19.24 10.07 -3.11
C VAL A 239 20.17 10.93 -2.25
N VAL A 240 21.23 10.34 -1.67
CA VAL A 240 22.22 11.08 -0.87
C VAL A 240 22.83 12.20 -1.70
N ALA A 241 23.30 11.91 -2.92
CA ALA A 241 23.89 12.90 -3.81
C ALA A 241 22.95 14.08 -4.11
N SER A 242 21.66 13.79 -4.28
CA SER A 242 20.65 14.83 -4.55
C SER A 242 20.38 15.75 -3.36
N HIS A 243 20.70 15.33 -2.12
CA HIS A 243 20.46 16.08 -0.89
C HIS A 243 21.70 16.82 -0.34
N LEU A 244 22.87 16.63 -0.95
CA LEU A 244 24.11 17.29 -0.49
C LEU A 244 24.00 18.82 -0.46
N SER A 245 23.40 19.41 -1.50
CA SER A 245 23.22 20.87 -1.56
C SER A 245 22.29 21.40 -0.45
N LEU A 246 21.26 20.64 -0.10
CA LEU A 246 20.36 20.99 1.00
C LEU A 246 21.06 20.88 2.36
N ALA A 247 21.84 19.82 2.55
CA ALA A 247 22.64 19.63 3.76
C ALA A 247 23.66 20.77 3.98
N ASP A 248 24.36 21.15 2.92
CA ASP A 248 25.31 22.27 2.95
C ASP A 248 24.65 23.60 3.34
N GLN A 249 23.45 23.89 2.84
CA GLN A 249 22.68 25.08 3.17
C GLN A 249 22.32 25.16 4.67
N VAL A 250 22.09 24.03 5.31
CA VAL A 250 21.73 23.93 6.74
C VAL A 250 22.99 23.76 7.61
N GLY A 251 24.14 23.48 6.99
CA GLY A 251 25.42 23.30 7.67
C GLY A 251 25.57 21.93 8.34
N VAL A 252 24.95 20.88 7.81
CA VAL A 252 25.13 19.48 8.22
C VAL A 252 25.90 18.72 7.14
N GLN A 253 26.59 17.65 7.53
CA GLN A 253 27.34 16.79 6.62
C GLN A 253 26.63 15.44 6.46
N ILE A 254 26.48 14.96 5.21
CA ILE A 254 25.97 13.61 4.95
C ILE A 254 27.14 12.74 4.53
N GLU A 255 27.33 11.64 5.23
CA GLU A 255 28.31 10.60 4.92
C GLU A 255 27.61 9.32 4.47
N TYR A 256 27.84 8.94 3.21
CA TYR A 256 27.40 7.64 2.72
C TYR A 256 28.47 6.60 3.02
N LEU A 257 28.15 5.69 3.92
CA LEU A 257 29.04 4.61 4.31
C LEU A 257 28.88 3.46 3.28
N GLN A 258 29.97 3.19 2.56
CA GLN A 258 29.97 2.10 1.59
C GLN A 258 29.64 0.76 2.25
N PRO A 259 28.79 -0.08 1.64
CA PRO A 259 28.45 -1.37 2.17
C PRO A 259 29.68 -2.23 2.44
N ILE A 260 29.72 -2.90 3.59
CA ILE A 260 30.82 -3.78 3.98
C ILE A 260 30.78 -5.08 3.17
N SER A 261 29.57 -5.57 2.88
CA SER A 261 29.37 -6.77 2.06
C SER A 261 29.36 -6.40 0.58
N PRO A 262 30.01 -7.17 -0.31
CA PRO A 262 29.90 -6.95 -1.74
C PRO A 262 28.45 -7.20 -2.21
N GLY A 263 27.82 -6.17 -2.86
CA GLY A 263 26.48 -6.28 -3.46
C GLY A 263 26.46 -7.15 -4.73
N PRO A 264 25.30 -7.26 -5.42
CA PRO A 264 24.24 -6.26 -5.47
C PRO A 264 23.18 -6.41 -4.35
N PHE A 265 22.63 -5.28 -3.91
CA PHE A 265 21.53 -5.19 -2.93
C PHE A 265 20.20 -5.13 -3.67
N LEU A 266 19.84 -6.23 -4.33
CA LEU A 266 18.66 -6.28 -5.19
C LEU A 266 17.38 -6.37 -4.37
N VAL A 267 16.43 -5.53 -4.71
CA VAL A 267 15.07 -5.51 -4.15
C VAL A 267 14.04 -5.42 -5.27
N GLN A 268 12.84 -5.93 -5.04
CA GLN A 268 11.73 -5.83 -5.98
C GLN A 268 10.70 -4.84 -5.47
N GLY A 269 10.32 -3.89 -6.32
CA GLY A 269 9.33 -2.88 -5.96
C GLY A 269 9.30 -1.70 -6.91
N ASN A 270 8.58 -0.66 -6.50
CA ASN A 270 8.59 0.62 -7.20
C ASN A 270 9.82 1.44 -6.77
N LYS A 271 10.81 1.55 -7.66
CA LYS A 271 12.07 2.26 -7.41
C LYS A 271 11.85 3.72 -7.00
N GLN A 272 10.92 4.41 -7.65
CA GLN A 272 10.64 5.82 -7.36
C GLN A 272 10.08 6.01 -5.94
N TRP A 273 9.21 5.11 -5.49
CA TRP A 273 8.69 5.16 -4.11
C TRP A 273 9.76 4.84 -3.08
N PHE A 274 10.63 3.88 -3.37
CA PHE A 274 11.78 3.58 -2.53
C PHE A 274 12.69 4.81 -2.38
N GLU A 275 13.04 5.47 -3.49
CA GLU A 275 13.86 6.69 -3.48
C GLU A 275 13.18 7.84 -2.71
N VAL A 276 11.86 8.00 -2.85
CA VAL A 276 11.08 8.97 -2.06
C VAL A 276 11.11 8.64 -0.56
N ALA A 277 10.99 7.37 -0.20
CA ALA A 277 11.03 6.95 1.21
C ALA A 277 12.41 7.23 1.82
N VAL A 278 13.49 6.87 1.13
CA VAL A 278 14.86 7.17 1.56
C VAL A 278 15.07 8.69 1.66
N GLY A 279 14.59 9.46 0.67
CA GLY A 279 14.64 10.93 0.68
C GLY A 279 13.97 11.53 1.92
N ASN A 280 12.79 11.04 2.30
CA ASN A 280 12.11 11.46 3.53
C ASN A 280 12.93 11.19 4.80
N LEU A 281 13.68 10.06 4.86
CA LEU A 281 14.56 9.78 5.98
C LEU A 281 15.75 10.76 6.02
N VAL A 282 16.36 11.01 4.87
CA VAL A 282 17.49 11.96 4.76
C VAL A 282 17.06 13.39 5.05
N GLU A 283 15.94 13.85 4.50
CA GLU A 283 15.38 15.17 4.79
C GLU A 283 15.06 15.33 6.29
N ASN A 284 14.49 14.29 6.90
CA ASN A 284 14.22 14.28 8.33
C ASN A 284 15.52 14.41 9.15
N ALA A 285 16.56 13.66 8.79
CA ALA A 285 17.88 13.76 9.44
C ALA A 285 18.50 15.16 9.28
N ILE A 286 18.46 15.76 8.08
CA ILE A 286 18.94 17.14 7.84
C ILE A 286 18.16 18.14 8.71
N GLN A 287 16.86 17.99 8.81
CA GLN A 287 15.98 18.91 9.53
C GLN A 287 16.21 18.91 11.05
N TYR A 288 16.52 17.74 11.62
CA TYR A 288 16.62 17.59 13.09
C TYR A 288 18.05 17.55 13.60
N SER A 289 19.06 17.37 12.75
CA SER A 289 20.46 17.41 13.16
C SER A 289 20.90 18.84 13.53
N PRO A 290 21.68 19.00 14.57
CA PRO A 290 22.32 20.28 14.86
C PRO A 290 23.37 20.62 13.80
N ALA A 291 23.59 21.92 13.55
CA ALA A 291 24.62 22.39 12.62
C ALA A 291 26.01 21.80 12.97
N GLY A 292 26.73 21.32 11.99
CA GLY A 292 28.02 20.65 12.12
C GLY A 292 27.98 19.18 12.50
N ALA A 293 26.79 18.61 12.79
CA ALA A 293 26.66 17.20 13.10
C ALA A 293 26.67 16.36 11.82
N PRO A 294 27.36 15.20 11.80
CA PRO A 294 27.28 14.27 10.68
C PRO A 294 25.98 13.47 10.70
N ILE A 295 25.46 13.23 9.49
CA ILE A 295 24.39 12.28 9.21
C ILE A 295 25.04 11.09 8.49
N SER A 296 24.84 9.88 8.99
CA SER A 296 25.37 8.67 8.36
C SER A 296 24.26 7.94 7.65
N VAL A 297 24.50 7.57 6.39
CA VAL A 297 23.60 6.74 5.60
C VAL A 297 24.35 5.47 5.19
N SER A 298 23.76 4.31 5.45
CA SER A 298 24.36 3.01 5.09
C SER A 298 23.29 2.04 4.57
N VAL A 299 23.77 1.03 3.85
CA VAL A 299 22.94 -0.07 3.34
C VAL A 299 23.62 -1.38 3.74
N ASP A 300 22.85 -2.30 4.26
CA ASP A 300 23.31 -3.68 4.53
C ASP A 300 22.27 -4.74 4.12
N VAL A 301 22.68 -6.00 4.20
CA VAL A 301 21.81 -7.17 4.00
C VAL A 301 22.00 -8.11 5.18
N ALA A 302 20.91 -8.41 5.87
CA ALA A 302 20.85 -9.41 6.92
C ALA A 302 19.50 -10.11 6.90
N ASP A 303 19.47 -11.42 7.17
CA ASP A 303 18.24 -12.22 7.29
C ASP A 303 17.28 -12.07 6.07
N ASP A 304 17.83 -12.08 4.85
CA ASP A 304 17.11 -11.88 3.57
C ASP A 304 16.41 -10.51 3.45
N LEU A 305 16.82 -9.53 4.24
CA LEU A 305 16.36 -8.15 4.17
C LEU A 305 17.49 -7.22 3.74
N VAL A 306 17.21 -6.33 2.78
CA VAL A 306 18.02 -5.14 2.52
C VAL A 306 17.53 -4.03 3.45
N SER A 307 18.43 -3.48 4.23
CA SER A 307 18.15 -2.43 5.21
C SER A 307 18.93 -1.16 4.89
N VAL A 308 18.21 -0.04 4.83
CA VAL A 308 18.78 1.30 4.71
C VAL A 308 18.71 1.97 6.07
N HIS A 309 19.85 2.39 6.60
CA HIS A 309 19.97 3.07 7.88
C HIS A 309 20.31 4.54 7.67
N VAL A 310 19.55 5.42 8.28
CA VAL A 310 19.84 6.85 8.35
C VAL A 310 19.97 7.25 9.81
N ALA A 311 21.19 7.57 10.24
CA ALA A 311 21.49 7.96 11.61
C ALA A 311 21.77 9.47 11.70
N ASP A 312 21.06 10.13 12.61
CA ASP A 312 21.18 11.55 12.92
C ASP A 312 21.65 11.78 14.35
N GLN A 313 22.11 12.99 14.63
CA GLN A 313 22.46 13.45 15.98
C GLN A 313 21.46 14.50 16.52
N GLY A 314 20.20 14.31 16.17
CA GLY A 314 19.11 15.17 16.59
C GLY A 314 18.72 15.01 18.07
N PRO A 315 17.56 15.53 18.45
CA PRO A 315 17.09 15.50 19.84
C PRO A 315 16.70 14.09 20.31
N GLY A 316 16.67 13.13 19.41
CA GLY A 316 16.19 11.79 19.70
C GLY A 316 14.68 11.71 19.96
N VAL A 317 14.19 10.48 20.13
CA VAL A 317 12.76 10.15 20.28
C VAL A 317 12.57 9.27 21.50
N ALA A 318 11.70 9.67 22.42
CA ALA A 318 11.35 8.87 23.58
C ALA A 318 10.69 7.55 23.18
N ARG A 319 10.99 6.48 23.91
CA ARG A 319 10.56 5.10 23.58
C ARG A 319 9.05 4.96 23.35
N GLU A 320 8.26 5.67 24.14
CA GLU A 320 6.79 5.65 24.09
C GLU A 320 6.25 6.29 22.80
N LEU A 321 7.06 7.10 22.12
CA LEU A 321 6.67 7.83 20.92
C LEU A 321 7.20 7.20 19.63
N GLN A 322 8.13 6.24 19.69
CA GLN A 322 8.78 5.63 18.53
C GLN A 322 7.82 4.97 17.55
N GLU A 323 6.72 4.38 18.03
CA GLU A 323 5.66 3.86 17.16
C GLU A 323 4.76 4.98 16.63
N GLN A 324 4.56 6.04 17.42
CA GLN A 324 3.63 7.11 17.07
C GLN A 324 4.17 8.05 15.99
N ILE A 325 5.50 8.23 15.90
CA ILE A 325 6.11 9.11 14.89
C ILE A 325 5.87 8.64 13.46
N PHE A 326 5.51 7.38 13.23
CA PHE A 326 5.10 6.84 11.93
C PHE A 326 3.61 7.04 11.62
N GLN A 327 2.83 7.59 12.55
CA GLN A 327 1.43 7.94 12.30
C GLN A 327 1.34 9.22 11.46
N ARG A 328 0.30 9.30 10.62
CA ARG A 328 0.06 10.47 9.77
C ARG A 328 -0.20 11.72 10.59
N PHE A 329 0.37 12.83 10.17
CA PHE A 329 0.25 14.15 10.81
C PHE A 329 0.80 14.20 12.25
N TYR A 330 1.45 13.12 12.71
CA TYR A 330 2.04 13.12 14.04
C TYR A 330 3.32 13.97 14.07
N ARG A 331 3.45 14.79 15.10
CA ARG A 331 4.62 15.66 15.34
C ARG A 331 4.92 15.72 16.82
N LEU A 332 6.20 15.72 17.16
CA LEU A 332 6.64 15.98 18.53
C LEU A 332 6.40 17.46 18.86
N ASP A 333 5.55 17.73 19.88
CA ASP A 333 5.19 19.10 20.34
C ASP A 333 6.38 19.81 20.98
N SER A 334 7.38 20.22 20.22
CA SER A 334 8.40 21.14 20.70
C SER A 334 8.30 22.49 19.97
N ALA A 335 8.55 23.57 20.69
CA ALA A 335 8.53 24.94 20.13
C ALA A 335 9.56 25.10 18.99
N ARG A 336 10.63 24.29 18.96
CA ARG A 336 11.61 24.20 17.88
C ARG A 336 11.04 23.54 16.62
N THR A 337 10.19 22.52 16.76
CA THR A 337 9.58 21.77 15.65
C THR A 337 8.61 22.60 14.83
N ARG A 338 7.98 23.63 15.44
CA ARG A 338 7.10 24.57 14.72
C ARG A 338 7.84 25.43 13.69
N LYS A 339 9.11 25.78 13.92
CA LYS A 339 9.96 26.53 12.95
C LYS A 339 10.48 25.65 11.81
N ALA A 340 10.55 24.34 11.99
CA ALA A 340 11.11 23.40 11.03
C ALA A 340 10.14 22.95 9.93
N GLY A 341 8.87 23.39 9.92
CA GLY A 341 7.97 23.33 8.75
C GLY A 341 7.44 21.96 8.29
N GLY A 342 7.83 20.83 8.89
CA GLY A 342 7.47 19.49 8.40
C GLY A 342 5.96 19.21 8.43
N THR A 343 5.46 18.45 7.45
CA THR A 343 4.04 18.10 7.27
C THR A 343 3.54 17.02 8.24
N GLY A 344 4.45 16.22 8.81
CA GLY A 344 4.13 15.03 9.61
C GLY A 344 3.71 13.82 8.77
N LEU A 345 3.94 13.86 7.46
CA LEU A 345 3.59 12.78 6.53
C LEU A 345 4.82 11.94 6.12
N GLY A 346 6.03 12.49 6.14
CA GLY A 346 7.24 11.84 5.62
C GLY A 346 7.49 10.46 6.19
N LEU A 347 7.51 10.29 7.52
CA LEU A 347 7.73 8.98 8.16
C LEU A 347 6.57 7.99 7.89
N SER A 348 5.35 8.48 7.75
CA SER A 348 4.23 7.61 7.37
C SER A 348 4.34 7.12 5.92
N ILE A 349 4.90 7.93 5.01
CA ILE A 349 5.23 7.53 3.63
C ILE A 349 6.33 6.46 3.66
N VAL A 350 7.39 6.65 4.45
CA VAL A 350 8.46 5.64 4.62
C VAL A 350 7.91 4.29 5.01
N ARG A 351 7.11 4.23 6.09
CA ARG A 351 6.56 2.97 6.60
C ARG A 351 5.57 2.32 5.64
N ASN A 352 4.75 3.13 4.97
CA ASN A 352 3.84 2.62 3.94
C ASN A 352 4.61 2.02 2.76
N THR A 353 5.61 2.69 2.23
CA THR A 353 6.45 2.18 1.13
C THR A 353 7.14 0.88 1.54
N ALA A 354 7.74 0.83 2.73
CA ALA A 354 8.36 -0.41 3.23
C ALA A 354 7.38 -1.58 3.26
N ARG A 355 6.18 -1.36 3.80
CA ARG A 355 5.13 -2.39 3.90
C ARG A 355 4.61 -2.85 2.55
N HIS A 356 4.51 -1.95 1.58
CA HIS A 356 4.16 -2.31 0.20
C HIS A 356 5.20 -3.21 -0.45
N MET A 357 6.46 -3.00 -0.11
CA MET A 357 7.56 -3.86 -0.57
C MET A 357 7.76 -5.11 0.30
N GLY A 358 6.84 -5.41 1.23
CA GLY A 358 6.89 -6.60 2.07
C GLY A 358 7.78 -6.49 3.31
N GLY A 359 8.24 -5.28 3.64
CA GLY A 359 9.10 -4.99 4.78
C GLY A 359 8.45 -4.13 5.86
N ASP A 360 9.23 -3.37 6.63
CA ASP A 360 8.75 -2.35 7.58
C ASP A 360 9.80 -1.24 7.78
N ALA A 361 9.41 -0.17 8.49
CA ALA A 361 10.30 0.88 8.92
C ALA A 361 10.30 0.97 10.44
N THR A 362 11.49 1.10 11.01
CA THR A 362 11.72 1.14 12.47
C THR A 362 12.63 2.30 12.87
N VAL A 363 12.69 2.58 14.16
CA VAL A 363 13.61 3.57 14.72
C VAL A 363 14.22 3.05 16.02
N VAL A 364 15.51 3.29 16.18
CA VAL A 364 16.24 3.12 17.44
C VAL A 364 16.73 4.49 17.86
N SER A 365 16.33 4.96 19.04
CA SER A 365 16.65 6.31 19.49
C SER A 365 16.58 6.41 21.02
N GLN A 366 17.37 7.36 21.55
CA GLN A 366 17.27 7.81 22.93
C GLN A 366 17.22 9.34 22.96
N PRO A 367 16.43 9.93 23.87
CA PRO A 367 16.38 11.39 24.00
C PRO A 367 17.77 11.99 24.25
N GLY A 368 18.20 12.92 23.37
CA GLY A 368 19.49 13.58 23.41
C GLY A 368 20.64 12.87 22.72
N GLU A 369 20.44 11.65 22.22
CA GLU A 369 21.48 10.83 21.56
C GLU A 369 21.26 10.67 20.05
N GLY A 370 20.27 11.36 19.47
CA GLY A 370 19.89 11.21 18.08
C GLY A 370 18.99 10.01 17.81
N ALA A 371 18.83 9.67 16.53
CA ALA A 371 18.01 8.57 16.08
C ALA A 371 18.66 7.83 14.89
N THR A 372 18.43 6.53 14.81
CA THR A 372 18.70 5.71 13.63
C THR A 372 17.38 5.18 13.10
N PHE A 373 16.98 5.68 11.94
CA PHE A 373 15.82 5.18 11.20
C PHE A 373 16.27 4.08 10.26
N THR A 374 15.51 3.01 10.21
CA THR A 374 15.79 1.85 9.35
C THR A 374 14.60 1.56 8.46
N LEU A 375 14.83 1.52 7.15
CA LEU A 375 13.90 1.04 6.12
C LEU A 375 14.36 -0.34 5.68
N SER A 376 13.60 -1.41 5.97
CA SER A 376 13.93 -2.78 5.61
C SER A 376 12.94 -3.32 4.58
N VAL A 377 13.45 -3.97 3.52
CA VAL A 377 12.65 -4.60 2.47
C VAL A 377 13.26 -5.94 2.08
N PRO A 378 12.47 -6.94 1.63
CA PRO A 378 12.99 -8.23 1.23
C PRO A 378 14.03 -8.12 0.12
N ALA A 379 15.17 -8.81 0.31
CA ALA A 379 16.16 -9.00 -0.73
C ALA A 379 15.61 -9.94 -1.81
N THR A 380 15.99 -9.71 -3.07
CA THR A 380 15.65 -10.62 -4.17
C THR A 380 16.93 -11.16 -4.82
N ALA A 381 16.91 -12.42 -5.21
CA ALA A 381 18.15 -13.10 -5.65
C ALA A 381 18.49 -12.89 -7.12
N GLU A 382 17.52 -12.53 -8.01
CA GLU A 382 17.78 -12.37 -9.44
C GLU A 382 16.75 -11.43 -10.12
N PRO A 383 17.15 -10.70 -11.21
CA PRO A 383 16.19 -10.05 -12.07
C PRO A 383 15.34 -11.10 -12.77
N LEU A 384 14.02 -10.99 -12.68
CA LEU A 384 13.10 -11.77 -13.53
C LEU A 384 13.43 -11.44 -14.99
N THR A 385 14.02 -12.42 -15.70
CA THR A 385 14.29 -12.35 -17.17
C THR A 385 12.99 -12.41 -17.96
#